data_43f84de5f6c3ae99f9291087c28d28d3
#
_entry.id   43f84de5f6c3ae99f9291087c28d28d3
#
_cell.length_a   1.000
_cell.length_b   1.000
_cell.length_c   1.000
_cell.angle_alpha   90.00
_cell.angle_beta   90.00
_cell.angle_gamma   90.00
#
_symmetry.space_group_name_H-M   'P 1'
#
loop_
_entity.id
_entity.type
_entity.pdbx_description
1 polymer ?
#
loop_
_entity_poly.entity_id
_entity_poly.type
_entity_poly.pdbx_seq_one_letter_code
_entity_poly.pdbx_strand_id
1 'polypeptide(L)'
;MATEIEPLIMPFNPLWVTTSKREYREAVRRMGEEPGDTKGKDGLTSCIPGKGCVVWISRKVKAPDLYALAAHEATHAACDMLASIGEDTPAAEELAYMVQTITAGIIIA
;
A
#
# COMPACT_ATOMS: atom_id res chain seq x y z
N MET A 1 -14.12 -5.45 -2.14
CA MET A 1 -13.34 -5.80 -3.33
C MET A 1 -12.03 -5.01 -3.34
N ALA A 2 -10.91 -5.66 -3.66
CA ALA A 2 -9.62 -4.99 -3.73
C ALA A 2 -9.51 -4.20 -5.04
N THR A 3 -8.94 -3.00 -4.94
CA THR A 3 -8.69 -2.13 -6.09
C THR A 3 -7.19 -2.10 -6.37
N GLU A 4 -6.82 -2.32 -7.61
CA GLU A 4 -5.43 -2.24 -8.03
C GLU A 4 -5.05 -0.80 -8.36
N ILE A 5 -3.87 -0.39 -7.88
CA ILE A 5 -3.26 0.89 -8.19
C ILE A 5 -1.96 0.61 -8.93
N GLU A 6 -1.75 1.29 -10.05
CA GLU A 6 -0.56 1.10 -10.88
C GLU A 6 0.34 2.33 -10.78
N PRO A 7 1.41 2.29 -9.97
CA PRO A 7 2.35 3.40 -9.86
C PRO A 7 3.11 3.64 -11.16
N LEU A 8 3.32 4.90 -11.52
CA LEU A 8 4.00 5.29 -12.75
C LEU A 8 5.45 4.79 -12.83
N ILE A 9 6.15 4.76 -11.69
CA ILE A 9 7.56 4.38 -11.62
C ILE A 9 7.75 2.86 -11.66
N MET A 10 6.75 2.10 -11.20
CA MET A 10 6.83 0.65 -11.12
C MET A 10 5.55 0.01 -11.66
N PRO A 11 5.28 0.12 -12.97
CA PRO A 11 4.00 -0.33 -13.52
C PRO A 11 3.80 -1.85 -13.46
N PHE A 12 4.86 -2.64 -13.26
CA PHE A 12 4.79 -4.09 -13.20
C PHE A 12 4.71 -4.66 -11.79
N ASN A 13 4.78 -3.79 -10.77
CA ASN A 13 4.65 -4.19 -9.37
C ASN A 13 3.25 -3.83 -8.88
N PRO A 14 2.33 -4.81 -8.82
CA PRO A 14 0.95 -4.50 -8.47
C PRO A 14 0.83 -3.99 -7.04
N LEU A 15 -0.08 -3.05 -6.86
CA LEU A 15 -0.46 -2.52 -5.57
C LEU A 15 -1.98 -2.61 -5.46
N TRP A 16 -2.46 -3.31 -4.46
CA TRP A 16 -3.90 -3.46 -4.22
C TRP A 16 -4.30 -2.75 -2.94
N VAL A 17 -5.48 -2.12 -2.96
CA VAL A 17 -6.07 -1.48 -1.79
C VAL A 17 -7.41 -2.13 -1.51
N THR A 18 -7.66 -2.46 -0.25
CA THR A 18 -8.92 -3.06 0.17
C THR A 18 -9.33 -2.55 1.55
N THR A 19 -10.63 -2.53 1.81
CA THR A 19 -11.18 -2.28 3.13
C THR A 19 -11.56 -3.59 3.85
N SER A 20 -11.39 -4.73 3.19
CA SER A 20 -11.71 -6.04 3.73
C SER A 20 -10.48 -6.72 4.31
N LYS A 21 -10.53 -7.02 5.61
CA LYS A 21 -9.47 -7.79 6.26
C LYS A 21 -9.26 -9.16 5.60
N ARG A 22 -10.36 -9.79 5.18
CA ARG A 22 -10.30 -11.09 4.53
C ARG A 22 -9.56 -11.01 3.20
N GLU A 23 -9.89 -10.02 2.37
CA GLU A 23 -9.21 -9.83 1.08
C GLU A 23 -7.73 -9.50 1.28
N TYR A 24 -7.41 -8.70 2.29
CA TYR A 24 -6.02 -8.40 2.65
C TYR A 24 -5.26 -9.68 2.96
N ARG A 25 -5.81 -10.52 3.86
CA ARG A 25 -5.16 -11.77 4.27
C ARG A 25 -4.98 -12.74 3.10
N GLU A 26 -6.02 -12.88 2.27
CA GLU A 26 -5.96 -13.75 1.09
C GLU A 26 -4.90 -13.29 0.11
N ALA A 27 -4.82 -11.98 -0.15
CA ALA A 27 -3.84 -11.43 -1.07
C ALA A 27 -2.41 -11.64 -0.59
N VAL A 28 -2.16 -11.40 0.71
CA VAL A 28 -0.82 -11.61 1.29
C VAL A 28 -0.42 -13.08 1.21
N ARG A 29 -1.35 -13.98 1.54
CA ARG A 29 -1.07 -15.43 1.47
C ARG A 29 -0.80 -15.89 0.05
N ARG A 30 -1.49 -15.34 -0.94
CA ARG A 30 -1.22 -15.64 -2.36
C ARG A 30 0.19 -15.23 -2.75
N MET A 31 0.74 -14.21 -2.14
CA MET A 31 2.11 -13.78 -2.39
C MET A 31 3.15 -14.59 -1.60
N GLY A 32 2.70 -15.60 -0.84
CA GLY A 32 3.59 -16.51 -0.14
C GLY A 32 4.03 -16.07 1.26
N GLU A 33 3.34 -15.08 1.84
CA GLU A 33 3.68 -14.54 3.15
C GLU A 33 2.54 -14.70 4.15
N GLU A 34 2.85 -14.60 5.44
CA GLU A 34 1.85 -14.54 6.47
C GLU A 34 1.36 -13.09 6.62
N PRO A 35 0.03 -12.87 6.68
CA PRO A 35 -0.50 -11.52 6.88
C PRO A 35 -0.11 -10.95 8.23
N GLY A 36 0.08 -9.63 8.28
CA GLY A 36 0.27 -8.93 9.53
C GLY A 36 -0.99 -8.97 10.40
N ASP A 37 -0.81 -8.71 11.68
CA ASP A 37 -1.92 -8.67 12.65
C ASP A 37 -2.66 -7.33 12.50
N THR A 38 -3.94 -7.39 12.14
CA THR A 38 -4.78 -6.20 11.97
C THR A 38 -5.46 -5.75 13.25
N LYS A 39 -5.35 -6.51 14.33
CA LYS A 39 -6.02 -6.21 15.60
C LYS A 39 -5.51 -4.88 16.18
N GLY A 40 -6.46 -4.00 16.51
CA GLY A 40 -6.12 -2.69 17.09
C GLY A 40 -5.52 -1.70 16.12
N LYS A 41 -5.52 -2.01 14.82
CA LYS A 41 -4.96 -1.14 13.78
C LYS A 41 -6.05 -0.64 12.86
N ASP A 42 -5.84 0.54 12.29
CA ASP A 42 -6.75 1.16 11.32
C ASP A 42 -6.27 0.96 9.89
N GLY A 43 -5.04 0.59 9.70
CA GLY A 43 -4.45 0.31 8.39
C GLY A 43 -3.21 -0.53 8.49
N LEU A 44 -2.85 -1.17 7.40
CA LEU A 44 -1.65 -2.00 7.33
C LEU A 44 -1.22 -2.17 5.88
N THR A 45 0.08 -2.06 5.66
CA THR A 45 0.69 -2.26 4.35
C THR A 45 1.63 -3.46 4.42
N SER A 46 1.46 -4.39 3.48
CA SER A 46 2.36 -5.54 3.34
C SER A 46 2.92 -5.55 1.93
N CYS A 47 4.23 -5.48 1.81
CA CYS A 47 4.93 -5.51 0.51
C CYS A 47 5.88 -6.70 0.48
N ILE A 48 5.80 -7.47 -0.60
CA ILE A 48 6.67 -8.62 -0.82
C ILE A 48 7.49 -8.35 -2.09
N PRO A 49 8.83 -8.32 -2.01
CA PRO A 49 9.68 -8.04 -3.17
C PRO A 49 9.37 -8.96 -4.34
N GLY A 50 9.21 -8.38 -5.53
CA GLY A 50 8.92 -9.13 -6.75
C GLY A 50 7.48 -9.60 -6.88
N LYS A 51 6.63 -9.37 -5.90
CA LYS A 51 5.22 -9.82 -5.90
C LYS A 51 4.23 -8.66 -5.90
N GLY A 52 4.47 -7.63 -5.09
CA GLY A 52 3.58 -6.48 -4.98
C GLY A 52 3.31 -6.06 -3.56
N CYS A 53 2.37 -5.14 -3.39
CA CYS A 53 1.96 -4.62 -2.10
C CYS A 53 0.45 -4.70 -1.93
N VAL A 54 0.00 -4.91 -0.69
CA VAL A 54 -1.42 -4.84 -0.34
C VAL A 54 -1.58 -3.84 0.80
N VAL A 55 -2.49 -2.89 0.62
CA VAL A 55 -2.84 -1.90 1.64
C VAL A 55 -4.26 -2.20 2.12
N TRP A 56 -4.40 -2.39 3.41
CA TRP A 56 -5.71 -2.50 4.05
C TRP A 56 -5.97 -1.24 4.86
N ILE A 57 -7.18 -0.68 4.70
CA ILE A 57 -7.65 0.49 5.45
C ILE A 57 -9.00 0.12 6.08
N SER A 58 -9.16 0.34 7.38
CA SER A 58 -10.41 0.08 8.06
C SER A 58 -11.55 0.96 7.53
N ARG A 59 -12.72 0.38 7.32
CA ARG A 59 -13.93 1.12 6.93
C ARG A 59 -14.37 2.12 7.97
N LYS A 60 -13.93 1.97 9.21
CA LYS A 60 -14.31 2.86 10.31
C LYS A 60 -13.63 4.22 10.26
N VAL A 61 -12.51 4.31 9.52
CA VAL A 61 -11.75 5.55 9.44
C VAL A 61 -12.41 6.50 8.45
N LYS A 62 -12.64 7.75 8.91
CA LYS A 62 -13.30 8.79 8.13
C LYS A 62 -12.37 9.99 7.98
N ALA A 63 -12.69 10.88 7.04
CA ALA A 63 -11.96 12.14 6.89
C ALA A 63 -12.11 12.98 8.15
N PRO A 64 -11.09 13.73 8.60
CA PRO A 64 -9.78 13.89 7.93
C PRO A 64 -8.78 12.77 8.21
N ASP A 65 -9.03 11.90 9.22
CA ASP A 65 -8.10 10.85 9.63
C ASP A 65 -7.80 9.89 8.47
N LEU A 66 -8.77 9.65 7.59
CA LEU A 66 -8.58 8.80 6.42
C LEU A 66 -7.47 9.33 5.51
N TYR A 67 -7.40 10.64 5.31
CA TYR A 67 -6.37 11.23 4.44
C TYR A 67 -4.98 11.08 5.06
N ALA A 68 -4.87 11.31 6.36
CA ALA A 68 -3.59 11.12 7.06
C ALA A 68 -3.14 9.66 7.02
N LEU A 69 -4.06 8.73 7.25
CA LEU A 69 -3.77 7.31 7.22
C LEU A 69 -3.39 6.86 5.79
N ALA A 70 -4.09 7.36 4.78
CA ALA A 70 -3.75 7.05 3.39
C ALA A 70 -2.32 7.46 3.06
N ALA A 71 -1.91 8.66 3.49
CA ALA A 71 -0.54 9.13 3.28
C ALA A 71 0.47 8.28 4.04
N HIS A 72 0.14 7.88 5.27
CA HIS A 72 1.00 7.01 6.08
C HIS A 72 1.24 5.66 5.39
N GLU A 73 0.17 4.98 4.98
CA GLU A 73 0.28 3.69 4.30
C GLU A 73 0.93 3.83 2.92
N ALA A 74 0.64 4.91 2.20
CA ALA A 74 1.27 5.19 0.90
C ALA A 74 2.79 5.36 1.05
N THR A 75 3.26 5.96 2.14
CA THR A 75 4.68 6.15 2.39
C THR A 75 5.37 4.78 2.59
N HIS A 76 4.76 3.90 3.38
CA HIS A 76 5.28 2.53 3.55
C HIS A 76 5.38 1.81 2.20
N ALA A 77 4.29 1.84 1.42
CA ALA A 77 4.27 1.17 0.12
C ALA A 77 5.32 1.75 -0.83
N ALA A 78 5.43 3.07 -0.91
CA ALA A 78 6.38 3.73 -1.79
C ALA A 78 7.83 3.38 -1.43
N CYS A 79 8.18 3.46 -0.14
CA CYS A 79 9.53 3.13 0.31
C CYS A 79 9.87 1.66 0.03
N ASP A 80 8.95 0.74 0.33
CA ASP A 80 9.18 -0.68 0.12
C ASP A 80 9.28 -1.03 -1.35
N MET A 81 8.43 -0.44 -2.20
CA MET A 81 8.48 -0.67 -3.64
C MET A 81 9.78 -0.16 -4.26
N LEU A 82 10.23 1.04 -3.87
CA LEU A 82 11.49 1.59 -4.37
C LEU A 82 12.68 0.78 -3.87
N ALA A 83 12.68 0.35 -2.62
CA ALA A 83 13.72 -0.51 -2.08
C ALA A 83 13.82 -1.83 -2.84
N SER A 84 12.70 -2.37 -3.32
CA SER A 84 12.67 -3.64 -4.06
C SER A 84 13.39 -3.60 -5.39
N ILE A 85 13.63 -2.40 -5.95
CA ILE A 85 14.41 -2.22 -7.18
C ILE A 85 15.78 -1.61 -6.89
N GLY A 86 16.23 -1.66 -5.63
CA GLY A 86 17.56 -1.18 -5.24
C GLY A 86 17.62 0.30 -4.89
N GLU A 87 16.49 0.99 -4.82
CA GLU A 87 16.43 2.41 -4.47
C GLU A 87 16.24 2.59 -2.96
N ASP A 88 17.28 2.23 -2.19
CA ASP A 88 17.24 2.32 -0.73
C ASP A 88 17.21 3.77 -0.23
N THR A 89 17.77 4.69 -1.03
CA THR A 89 17.73 6.12 -0.75
C THR A 89 17.22 6.85 -2.00
N PRO A 90 15.91 6.75 -2.29
CA PRO A 90 15.36 7.35 -3.49
C PRO A 90 15.47 8.86 -3.49
N ALA A 91 15.56 9.46 -4.68
CA ALA A 91 15.52 10.91 -4.82
C ALA A 91 14.19 11.43 -4.28
N ALA A 92 14.22 12.65 -3.69
CA ALA A 92 13.04 13.22 -3.06
C ALA A 92 11.84 13.30 -4.01
N GLU A 93 12.07 13.62 -5.28
CA GLU A 93 11.01 13.70 -6.28
C GLU A 93 10.38 12.34 -6.59
N GLU A 94 11.19 11.29 -6.73
CA GLU A 94 10.68 9.94 -6.96
C GLU A 94 9.77 9.50 -5.84
N LEU A 95 10.22 9.66 -4.59
CA LEU A 95 9.44 9.29 -3.43
C LEU A 95 8.15 10.11 -3.34
N ALA A 96 8.24 11.42 -3.57
CA ALA A 96 7.07 12.31 -3.51
C ALA A 96 6.03 11.91 -4.55
N TYR A 97 6.43 11.63 -5.78
CA TYR A 97 5.50 11.17 -6.83
C TYR A 97 4.86 9.85 -6.48
N MET A 98 5.62 8.89 -5.96
CA MET A 98 5.08 7.60 -5.54
C MET A 98 4.05 7.77 -4.43
N VAL A 99 4.38 8.55 -3.40
CA VAL A 99 3.46 8.80 -2.29
C VAL A 99 2.20 9.51 -2.80
N GLN A 100 2.34 10.49 -3.66
CA GLN A 100 1.20 11.21 -4.23
C GLN A 100 0.27 10.27 -5.00
N THR A 101 0.82 9.46 -5.90
CA THR A 101 0.05 8.55 -6.73
C THR A 101 -0.67 7.50 -5.88
N ILE A 102 0.03 6.90 -4.93
CA ILE A 102 -0.53 5.85 -4.08
C ILE A 102 -1.58 6.43 -3.14
N THR A 103 -1.31 7.59 -2.53
CA THR A 103 -2.27 8.27 -1.65
C THR A 103 -3.57 8.56 -2.37
N ALA A 104 -3.48 9.12 -3.58
CA ALA A 104 -4.67 9.41 -4.39
C ALA A 104 -5.45 8.14 -4.72
N GLY A 105 -4.74 7.06 -5.06
CA GLY A 105 -5.36 5.77 -5.35
C GLY A 105 -6.08 5.18 -4.14
N ILE A 106 -5.49 5.29 -2.94
CA ILE A 106 -6.12 4.82 -1.70
C ILE A 106 -7.41 5.59 -1.42
N ILE A 107 -7.39 6.91 -1.57
CA ILE A 107 -8.55 7.76 -1.29
C ILE A 107 -9.69 7.48 -2.26
N ILE A 108 -9.39 7.26 -3.53
CA ILE A 108 -10.39 6.97 -4.57
C ILE A 108 -10.97 5.56 -4.41
N ALA A 109 -10.16 4.63 -4.00
CA ALA A 109 -10.61 3.25 -3.78
C ALA A 109 -11.58 3.11 -2.57
#